data_fa94bc78c14f2edf1a5617ce35df62ca
#
_entry.id   fa94bc78c14f2edf1a5617ce35df62ca
#
_cell.length_a   1.000
_cell.length_b   1.000
_cell.length_c   1.000
_cell.angle_alpha   90.00
_cell.angle_beta   90.00
_cell.angle_gamma   90.00
#
_symmetry.space_group_name_H-M   'P 1'
#
loop_
_entity.id
_entity.type
_entity.pdbx_description
1 polymer ?
#
loop_
_entity_poly.entity_id
_entity_poly.type
_entity_poly.pdbx_seq_one_letter_code
_entity_poly.pdbx_strand_id
1 'polypeptide(L)'
;IGDIIGVEGNLFKTKVGEKTVLVKNFKLLSKSLRPLPLPKEDSEGNLYDEFNDPELRYRQRYVDLIVNSDVKETFIKRTLITNSIRDFLNKREYLEVETPILQPIPGGATARPFLTHHNALNIPLYLRIANELYLKRLIVGGFDGVYEFAKDFRNEGMDRTHNPEFTILELYVSYKDYNWMMEMTEKLLEKVSIDSTGETKVKVGNNNIDFKAPYERISIYEAIKKFTGIDISEMEESMLRKTAKDLNVEIDDTMGKGKIIDSIFGDKCEPNFIQPTFIIDYPKEMSPLTKV
;
A
#
# COMPACT_ATOMS: atom_id res chain seq x y z
N ILE A 1 18.18 22.08 -24.30
CA ILE A 1 17.72 21.53 -22.99
C ILE A 1 17.47 20.04 -23.18
N GLY A 2 17.82 19.21 -22.16
CA GLY A 2 17.67 17.74 -22.20
C GLY A 2 18.86 16.97 -22.78
N ASP A 3 19.87 17.63 -23.32
CA ASP A 3 21.11 16.97 -23.73
C ASP A 3 21.88 16.45 -22.51
N ILE A 4 22.49 15.29 -22.64
CA ILE A 4 23.36 14.72 -21.61
C ILE A 4 24.82 15.06 -21.95
N ILE A 5 25.50 15.72 -21.03
CA ILE A 5 26.89 16.12 -21.17
C ILE A 5 27.77 15.50 -20.08
N GLY A 6 28.99 15.12 -20.44
CA GLY A 6 30.06 14.83 -19.51
C GLY A 6 30.90 16.06 -19.25
N VAL A 7 31.24 16.35 -18.00
CA VAL A 7 32.07 17.50 -17.64
C VAL A 7 33.24 17.07 -16.76
N GLU A 8 34.42 17.68 -17.02
CA GLU A 8 35.59 17.58 -16.19
C GLU A 8 35.92 18.96 -15.63
N GLY A 9 36.16 19.06 -14.34
CA GLY A 9 36.43 20.35 -13.71
C GLY A 9 36.64 20.26 -12.20
N ASN A 10 36.72 21.42 -11.56
CA ASN A 10 36.93 21.55 -10.12
C ASN A 10 35.62 21.86 -9.43
N LEU A 11 35.33 21.19 -8.31
CA LEU A 11 34.16 21.50 -7.46
C LEU A 11 34.46 22.78 -6.66
N PHE A 12 33.48 23.67 -6.61
CA PHE A 12 33.48 24.83 -5.74
C PHE A 12 32.09 25.14 -5.23
N LYS A 13 32.01 26.00 -4.22
CA LYS A 13 30.74 26.56 -3.78
C LYS A 13 30.60 28.00 -4.23
N THR A 14 29.45 28.36 -4.77
CA THR A 14 29.13 29.75 -5.08
C THR A 14 29.02 30.60 -3.81
N LYS A 15 28.96 31.94 -3.95
CA LYS A 15 28.78 32.85 -2.80
C LYS A 15 27.45 32.57 -2.04
N VAL A 16 26.45 31.99 -2.71
CA VAL A 16 25.18 31.61 -2.13
C VAL A 16 25.15 30.15 -1.63
N GLY A 17 26.31 29.45 -1.63
CA GLY A 17 26.46 28.12 -1.07
C GLY A 17 26.15 26.96 -2.04
N GLU A 18 25.84 27.24 -3.31
CA GLU A 18 25.50 26.24 -4.31
C GLU A 18 26.73 25.43 -4.74
N LYS A 19 26.62 24.10 -4.79
CA LYS A 19 27.66 23.20 -5.27
C LYS A 19 27.75 23.27 -6.79
N THR A 20 28.86 23.72 -7.32
CA THR A 20 29.04 23.98 -8.75
C THR A 20 30.32 23.36 -9.25
N VAL A 21 30.38 22.98 -10.53
CA VAL A 21 31.59 22.51 -11.22
C VAL A 21 32.12 23.64 -12.11
N LEU A 22 33.33 24.11 -11.84
CA LEU A 22 34.09 24.95 -12.78
C LEU A 22 34.60 24.04 -13.91
N VAL A 23 33.87 24.06 -15.03
CA VAL A 23 34.14 23.16 -16.16
C VAL A 23 35.40 23.57 -16.90
N LYS A 24 36.33 22.62 -17.08
CA LYS A 24 37.54 22.75 -17.91
C LYS A 24 37.34 22.12 -19.29
N ASN A 25 36.72 20.94 -19.30
CA ASN A 25 36.38 20.22 -20.52
C ASN A 25 34.93 19.72 -20.45
N PHE A 26 34.23 19.70 -21.58
CA PHE A 26 32.93 19.08 -21.68
C PHE A 26 32.83 18.27 -22.98
N LYS A 27 31.95 17.23 -22.93
CA LYS A 27 31.65 16.36 -24.07
C LYS A 27 30.14 16.13 -24.13
N LEU A 28 29.56 16.32 -25.31
CA LEU A 28 28.18 15.89 -25.54
C LEU A 28 28.13 14.36 -25.59
N LEU A 29 27.43 13.74 -24.64
CA LEU A 29 27.27 12.29 -24.52
C LEU A 29 26.07 11.79 -25.28
N SER A 30 24.92 12.52 -25.18
CA SER A 30 23.71 12.19 -25.88
C SER A 30 22.92 13.43 -26.19
N LYS A 31 22.41 13.52 -27.42
CA LYS A 31 21.56 14.62 -27.89
C LYS A 31 20.10 14.29 -27.60
N SER A 32 19.40 15.19 -26.94
CA SER A 32 17.93 15.10 -26.81
C SER A 32 17.27 15.42 -28.14
N LEU A 33 16.54 14.45 -28.70
CA LEU A 33 15.85 14.62 -29.98
C LEU A 33 14.45 15.23 -29.81
N ARG A 34 13.93 15.27 -28.59
CA ARG A 34 12.64 15.89 -28.24
C ARG A 34 12.83 16.83 -27.06
N PRO A 35 12.16 17.98 -27.04
CA PRO A 35 12.20 18.87 -25.88
C PRO A 35 11.59 18.18 -24.66
N LEU A 36 12.16 18.45 -23.47
CA LEU A 36 11.55 18.04 -22.22
C LEU A 36 10.35 18.98 -21.91
N PRO A 37 9.23 18.45 -21.41
CA PRO A 37 8.07 19.24 -20.97
C PRO A 37 8.38 19.91 -19.61
N LEU A 38 9.23 20.91 -19.62
CA LEU A 38 9.56 21.69 -18.44
C LEU A 38 8.52 22.81 -18.26
N PRO A 39 8.07 23.07 -17.03
CA PRO A 39 7.17 24.17 -16.74
C PRO A 39 7.82 25.50 -17.19
N LYS A 40 7.02 26.37 -17.71
CA LYS A 40 7.39 27.73 -18.08
C LYS A 40 6.63 28.69 -17.18
N GLU A 41 7.25 29.81 -16.86
CA GLU A 41 6.67 30.85 -16.03
C GLU A 41 6.41 32.08 -16.91
N ASP A 42 5.22 32.65 -16.78
CA ASP A 42 4.89 33.92 -17.46
C ASP A 42 5.39 35.13 -16.65
N SER A 43 5.19 36.31 -17.17
CA SER A 43 5.59 37.58 -16.52
C SER A 43 4.84 37.88 -15.22
N GLU A 44 3.77 37.15 -14.93
CA GLU A 44 2.92 37.30 -13.74
C GLU A 44 3.24 36.18 -12.70
N GLY A 45 4.16 35.25 -12.99
CA GLY A 45 4.54 34.16 -12.12
C GLY A 45 3.65 32.91 -12.23
N ASN A 46 2.76 32.83 -13.23
CA ASN A 46 1.95 31.65 -13.44
C ASN A 46 2.75 30.57 -14.20
N LEU A 47 2.69 29.34 -13.71
CA LEU A 47 3.31 28.19 -14.36
C LEU A 47 2.37 27.60 -15.41
N TYR A 48 2.91 27.29 -16.59
CA TYR A 48 2.23 26.60 -17.67
C TYR A 48 3.12 25.55 -18.33
N ASP A 49 2.52 24.67 -19.16
CA ASP A 49 3.19 23.53 -19.78
C ASP A 49 3.76 22.51 -18.76
N GLU A 50 3.18 22.44 -17.54
CA GLU A 50 3.56 21.45 -16.55
C GLU A 50 3.22 20.03 -17.02
N PHE A 51 4.14 19.09 -16.75
CA PHE A 51 3.92 17.66 -16.99
C PHE A 51 3.17 17.05 -15.80
N ASN A 52 1.88 17.38 -15.67
CA ASN A 52 1.02 17.04 -14.53
C ASN A 52 -0.16 16.13 -14.86
N ASP A 53 -0.46 15.89 -16.15
CA ASP A 53 -1.50 14.94 -16.56
C ASP A 53 -1.21 13.53 -16.04
N PRO A 54 -2.09 12.90 -15.21
CA PRO A 54 -1.81 11.63 -14.56
C PRO A 54 -1.54 10.49 -15.55
N GLU A 55 -2.30 10.41 -16.65
CA GLU A 55 -2.15 9.36 -17.64
C GLU A 55 -0.82 9.47 -18.38
N LEU A 56 -0.44 10.66 -18.80
CA LEU A 56 0.86 10.91 -19.44
C LEU A 56 2.02 10.62 -18.49
N ARG A 57 1.91 10.98 -17.21
CA ARG A 57 2.91 10.68 -16.18
C ARG A 57 3.10 9.18 -15.96
N TYR A 58 2.02 8.40 -16.00
CA TYR A 58 2.10 6.94 -15.91
C TYR A 58 2.69 6.33 -17.18
N ARG A 59 2.28 6.78 -18.35
CA ARG A 59 2.75 6.25 -19.64
C ARG A 59 4.21 6.61 -19.93
N GLN A 60 4.64 7.78 -19.52
CA GLN A 60 6.00 8.31 -19.74
C GLN A 60 6.73 8.53 -18.40
N ARG A 61 6.75 7.50 -17.55
CA ARG A 61 7.36 7.58 -16.22
C ARG A 61 8.82 8.06 -16.25
N TYR A 62 9.57 7.71 -17.29
CA TYR A 62 10.96 8.17 -17.47
C TYR A 62 11.04 9.69 -17.69
N VAL A 63 10.07 10.30 -18.35
CA VAL A 63 9.98 11.77 -18.49
C VAL A 63 9.59 12.38 -17.14
N ASP A 64 8.56 11.82 -16.49
CA ASP A 64 8.09 12.25 -15.17
C ASP A 64 9.24 12.28 -14.14
N LEU A 65 10.10 11.26 -14.13
CA LEU A 65 11.30 11.19 -13.27
C LEU A 65 12.36 12.26 -13.57
N ILE A 66 12.39 12.78 -14.82
CA ILE A 66 13.33 13.84 -15.21
C ILE A 66 12.80 15.21 -14.78
N VAL A 67 11.51 15.46 -15.00
CA VAL A 67 10.93 16.82 -14.86
C VAL A 67 10.34 17.07 -13.47
N ASN A 68 9.89 16.03 -12.77
CA ASN A 68 9.29 16.09 -11.44
C ASN A 68 10.20 15.41 -10.40
N SER A 69 11.02 16.18 -9.70
CA SER A 69 12.03 15.67 -8.76
C SER A 69 11.46 14.87 -7.59
N ASP A 70 10.27 15.23 -7.09
CA ASP A 70 9.54 14.59 -6.00
C ASP A 70 9.15 13.13 -6.32
N VAL A 71 8.92 12.83 -7.60
CA VAL A 71 8.61 11.48 -8.07
C VAL A 71 9.76 10.51 -7.78
N LYS A 72 10.99 10.94 -8.02
CA LYS A 72 12.19 10.13 -7.73
C LYS A 72 12.32 9.84 -6.24
N GLU A 73 12.05 10.82 -5.38
CA GLU A 73 12.07 10.65 -3.93
C GLU A 73 11.02 9.63 -3.45
N THR A 74 9.84 9.64 -4.06
CA THR A 74 8.78 8.65 -3.77
C THR A 74 9.25 7.22 -4.03
N PHE A 75 9.94 6.96 -5.16
CA PHE A 75 10.49 5.62 -5.45
C PHE A 75 11.65 5.23 -4.53
N ILE A 76 12.50 6.19 -4.14
CA ILE A 76 13.56 5.95 -3.14
C ILE A 76 12.94 5.57 -1.80
N LYS A 77 11.93 6.33 -1.32
CA LYS A 77 11.22 6.03 -0.08
C LYS A 77 10.56 4.64 -0.11
N ARG A 78 9.93 4.27 -1.23
CA ARG A 78 9.39 2.91 -1.40
C ARG A 78 10.46 1.83 -1.20
N THR A 79 11.66 2.02 -1.74
CA THR A 79 12.77 1.08 -1.57
C THR A 79 13.25 1.04 -0.11
N LEU A 80 13.35 2.18 0.56
CA LEU A 80 13.70 2.23 1.99
C LEU A 80 12.66 1.50 2.85
N ILE A 81 11.37 1.70 2.61
CA ILE A 81 10.28 1.02 3.30
C ILE A 81 10.40 -0.51 3.14
N THR A 82 10.54 -1.01 1.92
CA THR A 82 10.66 -2.46 1.68
C THR A 82 11.91 -3.06 2.33
N ASN A 83 13.03 -2.36 2.29
CA ASN A 83 14.27 -2.78 2.95
C ASN A 83 14.12 -2.80 4.47
N SER A 84 13.48 -1.78 5.06
CA SER A 84 13.21 -1.73 6.50
C SER A 84 12.34 -2.88 6.97
N ILE A 85 11.30 -3.24 6.18
CA ILE A 85 10.45 -4.40 6.47
C ILE A 85 11.27 -5.70 6.43
N ARG A 86 12.09 -5.91 5.39
CA ARG A 86 12.98 -7.07 5.30
C ARG A 86 13.92 -7.17 6.50
N ASP A 87 14.58 -6.07 6.83
CA ASP A 87 15.46 -5.99 8.00
C ASP A 87 14.75 -6.37 9.30
N PHE A 88 13.51 -5.90 9.46
CA PHE A 88 12.72 -6.18 10.65
C PHE A 88 12.35 -7.66 10.75
N LEU A 89 11.95 -8.30 9.65
CA LEU A 89 11.55 -9.70 9.60
C LEU A 89 12.76 -10.63 9.67
N ASN A 90 13.84 -10.34 8.96
CA ASN A 90 15.08 -11.12 8.97
C ASN A 90 15.75 -11.12 10.35
N LYS A 91 15.71 -10.02 11.11
CA LYS A 91 16.18 -9.96 12.50
C LYS A 91 15.37 -10.82 13.46
N ARG A 92 14.19 -11.30 13.05
CA ARG A 92 13.35 -12.26 13.77
C ARG A 92 13.51 -13.68 13.24
N GLU A 93 14.50 -13.88 12.38
CA GLU A 93 14.81 -15.18 11.76
C GLU A 93 13.65 -15.73 10.88
N TYR A 94 12.77 -14.83 10.38
CA TYR A 94 11.76 -15.22 9.41
C TYR A 94 12.37 -15.28 8.01
N LEU A 95 12.01 -16.31 7.27
CA LEU A 95 12.57 -16.61 5.97
C LEU A 95 11.76 -15.90 4.85
N GLU A 96 12.43 -15.10 4.03
CA GLU A 96 11.84 -14.61 2.77
C GLU A 96 11.82 -15.76 1.77
N VAL A 97 10.66 -16.02 1.19
CA VAL A 97 10.47 -17.12 0.24
C VAL A 97 9.82 -16.61 -1.04
N GLU A 98 9.92 -17.41 -2.11
CA GLU A 98 9.23 -17.18 -3.38
C GLU A 98 8.36 -18.39 -3.69
N THR A 99 7.06 -18.16 -3.89
CA THR A 99 6.09 -19.20 -4.21
C THR A 99 5.58 -19.06 -5.65
N PRO A 100 5.01 -20.13 -6.26
CA PRO A 100 4.62 -20.10 -7.65
C PRO A 100 3.58 -19.05 -8.00
N ILE A 101 3.85 -18.26 -9.05
CA ILE A 101 2.89 -17.32 -9.64
C ILE A 101 1.85 -18.07 -10.48
N LEU A 102 2.31 -19.08 -11.27
CA LEU A 102 1.42 -19.91 -12.08
C LEU A 102 0.85 -21.03 -11.23
N GLN A 103 -0.46 -21.04 -11.08
CA GLN A 103 -1.16 -21.98 -10.19
C GLN A 103 -2.19 -22.79 -10.98
N PRO A 104 -2.32 -24.10 -10.72
CA PRO A 104 -3.35 -24.94 -11.36
C PRO A 104 -4.76 -24.63 -10.83
N ILE A 105 -4.87 -24.15 -9.61
CA ILE A 105 -6.12 -23.78 -8.94
C ILE A 105 -5.91 -22.45 -8.22
N PRO A 106 -6.68 -21.41 -8.54
CA PRO A 106 -6.63 -20.15 -7.80
C PRO A 106 -7.24 -20.33 -6.39
N GLY A 107 -6.66 -19.68 -5.39
CA GLY A 107 -7.13 -19.77 -4.01
C GLY A 107 -6.47 -18.77 -3.08
N GLY A 108 -6.94 -18.71 -1.82
CA GLY A 108 -6.42 -17.78 -0.79
C GLY A 108 -7.10 -16.41 -0.76
N ALA A 109 -7.95 -16.10 -1.74
CA ALA A 109 -8.74 -14.87 -1.79
C ALA A 109 -10.00 -15.07 -2.64
N THR A 110 -10.95 -14.15 -2.51
CA THR A 110 -12.13 -14.06 -3.39
C THR A 110 -11.86 -12.99 -4.43
N ALA A 111 -11.33 -13.40 -5.59
CA ALA A 111 -11.02 -12.51 -6.71
C ALA A 111 -11.10 -13.26 -8.04
N ARG A 112 -11.31 -12.53 -9.14
CA ARG A 112 -11.30 -13.12 -10.48
C ARG A 112 -9.85 -13.28 -10.96
N PRO A 113 -9.39 -14.51 -11.32
CA PRO A 113 -8.01 -14.73 -11.78
C PRO A 113 -7.83 -14.35 -13.26
N PHE A 114 -6.58 -14.06 -13.64
CA PHE A 114 -6.17 -14.11 -15.05
C PHE A 114 -5.89 -15.55 -15.45
N LEU A 115 -6.36 -15.93 -16.62
CA LEU A 115 -6.17 -17.25 -17.23
C LEU A 115 -4.97 -17.23 -18.18
N THR A 116 -4.19 -18.31 -18.16
CA THR A 116 -3.14 -18.58 -19.14
C THR A 116 -3.11 -20.06 -19.51
N HIS A 117 -2.24 -20.47 -20.44
CA HIS A 117 -2.13 -21.84 -20.91
C HIS A 117 -0.68 -22.30 -20.97
N HIS A 118 -0.38 -23.46 -20.43
CA HIS A 118 0.92 -24.11 -20.54
C HIS A 118 0.97 -24.97 -21.80
N ASN A 119 1.59 -24.48 -22.85
CA ASN A 119 1.56 -25.12 -24.19
C ASN A 119 2.10 -26.57 -24.21
N ALA A 120 3.25 -26.79 -23.55
CA ALA A 120 3.90 -28.11 -23.57
C ALA A 120 3.10 -29.19 -22.81
N LEU A 121 2.41 -28.82 -21.75
CA LEU A 121 1.58 -29.74 -20.97
C LEU A 121 0.11 -29.71 -21.37
N ASN A 122 -0.28 -28.78 -22.25
CA ASN A 122 -1.65 -28.57 -22.70
C ASN A 122 -2.67 -28.44 -21.56
N ILE A 123 -2.33 -27.64 -20.52
CA ILE A 123 -3.18 -27.41 -19.36
C ILE A 123 -3.45 -25.92 -19.13
N PRO A 124 -4.65 -25.53 -18.63
CA PRO A 124 -4.89 -24.18 -18.18
C PRO A 124 -4.13 -23.93 -16.88
N LEU A 125 -3.63 -22.71 -16.73
CA LEU A 125 -3.04 -22.20 -15.50
C LEU A 125 -3.63 -20.82 -15.19
N TYR A 126 -3.51 -20.41 -13.94
CA TYR A 126 -3.97 -19.12 -13.45
C TYR A 126 -2.81 -18.32 -12.89
N LEU A 127 -2.79 -17.02 -13.12
CA LEU A 127 -1.95 -16.13 -12.32
C LEU A 127 -2.54 -16.06 -10.90
N ARG A 128 -1.70 -16.16 -9.88
CA ARG A 128 -2.14 -16.18 -8.48
C ARG A 128 -2.90 -14.93 -8.09
N ILE A 129 -3.93 -15.09 -7.30
CA ILE A 129 -4.73 -14.02 -6.69
C ILE A 129 -4.31 -13.76 -5.24
N ALA A 130 -3.59 -14.70 -4.63
CA ALA A 130 -2.96 -14.68 -3.31
C ALA A 130 -1.87 -15.75 -3.22
N ASN A 131 -0.91 -15.56 -2.33
CA ASN A 131 0.15 -16.53 -2.05
C ASN A 131 -0.07 -17.33 -0.75
N GLU A 132 -1.16 -17.07 -0.04
CA GLU A 132 -1.56 -17.63 1.26
C GLU A 132 -1.36 -19.15 1.37
N LEU A 133 -1.93 -19.91 0.43
CA LEU A 133 -1.96 -21.37 0.55
C LEU A 133 -0.57 -22.00 0.48
N TYR A 134 0.33 -21.42 -0.28
CA TYR A 134 1.71 -21.90 -0.36
C TYR A 134 2.51 -21.55 0.90
N LEU A 135 2.33 -20.35 1.43
CA LEU A 135 3.00 -19.94 2.67
C LEU A 135 2.53 -20.79 3.86
N LYS A 136 1.23 -21.08 3.96
CA LYS A 136 0.69 -22.01 4.96
C LYS A 136 1.28 -23.43 4.87
N ARG A 137 1.53 -23.93 3.65
CA ARG A 137 2.21 -25.22 3.46
C ARG A 137 3.64 -25.21 3.98
N LEU A 138 4.35 -24.09 3.86
CA LEU A 138 5.70 -23.96 4.41
C LEU A 138 5.70 -24.00 5.94
N ILE A 139 4.71 -23.37 6.58
CA ILE A 139 4.52 -23.51 8.05
C ILE A 139 4.21 -24.95 8.44
N VAL A 140 3.35 -25.65 7.71
CA VAL A 140 3.11 -27.10 7.93
C VAL A 140 4.38 -27.92 7.71
N GLY A 141 5.24 -27.49 6.78
CA GLY A 141 6.54 -28.10 6.49
C GLY A 141 7.60 -27.87 7.59
N GLY A 142 7.29 -27.08 8.64
CA GLY A 142 8.12 -26.91 9.83
C GLY A 142 8.90 -25.60 9.92
N PHE A 143 8.61 -24.60 9.07
CA PHE A 143 9.17 -23.26 9.26
C PHE A 143 8.42 -22.50 10.37
N ASP A 144 9.15 -21.83 11.25
CA ASP A 144 8.57 -21.02 12.33
C ASP A 144 7.96 -19.71 11.85
N GLY A 145 8.53 -19.11 10.81
CA GLY A 145 8.01 -17.90 10.19
C GLY A 145 8.52 -17.75 8.77
N VAL A 146 7.60 -17.44 7.86
CA VAL A 146 7.90 -17.17 6.44
C VAL A 146 7.18 -15.93 5.98
N TYR A 147 7.78 -15.19 5.05
CA TYR A 147 7.13 -14.06 4.41
C TYR A 147 7.50 -13.98 2.92
N GLU A 148 6.67 -13.31 2.15
CA GLU A 148 6.91 -13.09 0.73
C GLU A 148 6.46 -11.69 0.33
N PHE A 149 7.35 -10.95 -0.35
CA PHE A 149 6.95 -9.81 -1.15
C PHE A 149 6.49 -10.32 -2.51
N ALA A 150 5.20 -10.45 -2.68
CA ALA A 150 4.59 -11.09 -3.84
C ALA A 150 4.01 -10.10 -4.84
N LYS A 151 3.96 -10.51 -6.11
CA LYS A 151 3.08 -9.95 -7.12
C LYS A 151 1.85 -10.83 -7.22
N ASP A 152 0.69 -10.23 -6.92
CA ASP A 152 -0.61 -10.86 -7.08
C ASP A 152 -1.41 -10.19 -8.18
N PHE A 153 -2.35 -10.93 -8.75
CA PHE A 153 -3.06 -10.55 -9.97
C PHE A 153 -4.57 -10.75 -9.77
N ARG A 154 -5.34 -9.66 -9.88
CA ARG A 154 -6.80 -9.72 -9.80
C ARG A 154 -7.39 -9.08 -11.04
N ASN A 155 -8.13 -9.87 -11.84
CA ASN A 155 -8.73 -9.44 -13.11
C ASN A 155 -10.04 -8.68 -12.85
N GLU A 156 -9.90 -7.51 -12.26
CA GLU A 156 -10.98 -6.63 -11.83
C GLU A 156 -10.75 -5.21 -12.36
N GLY A 157 -11.64 -4.27 -12.01
CA GLY A 157 -11.52 -2.87 -12.41
C GLY A 157 -10.29 -2.18 -11.84
N MET A 158 -9.87 -1.10 -12.49
CA MET A 158 -8.79 -0.21 -12.04
C MET A 158 -9.35 1.11 -11.50
N ASP A 159 -8.81 1.58 -10.37
CA ASP A 159 -9.04 2.91 -9.81
C ASP A 159 -7.76 3.45 -9.13
N ARG A 160 -7.90 4.51 -8.31
CA ARG A 160 -6.74 5.07 -7.58
C ARG A 160 -6.10 4.13 -6.57
N THR A 161 -6.85 3.17 -6.06
CA THR A 161 -6.47 2.27 -4.96
C THR A 161 -6.36 0.81 -5.41
N HIS A 162 -6.90 0.47 -6.57
CA HIS A 162 -6.91 -0.89 -7.10
C HIS A 162 -6.19 -0.95 -8.44
N ASN A 163 -5.26 -1.89 -8.57
CA ASN A 163 -4.56 -2.21 -9.80
C ASN A 163 -4.61 -3.73 -10.03
N PRO A 164 -4.82 -4.21 -11.26
CA PRO A 164 -4.88 -5.65 -11.54
C PRO A 164 -3.61 -6.43 -11.19
N GLU A 165 -2.47 -5.78 -11.19
CA GLU A 165 -1.19 -6.28 -10.68
C GLU A 165 -0.72 -5.39 -9.54
N PHE A 166 -0.48 -5.95 -8.36
CA PHE A 166 -0.03 -5.21 -7.20
C PHE A 166 1.01 -5.99 -6.39
N THR A 167 1.73 -5.28 -5.54
CA THR A 167 2.67 -5.89 -4.60
C THR A 167 2.01 -6.03 -3.24
N ILE A 168 2.03 -7.23 -2.69
CA ILE A 168 1.59 -7.54 -1.34
C ILE A 168 2.77 -8.08 -0.52
N LEU A 169 2.74 -7.87 0.79
CA LEU A 169 3.53 -8.61 1.76
C LEU A 169 2.60 -9.52 2.53
N GLU A 170 2.85 -10.82 2.47
CA GLU A 170 2.20 -11.77 3.37
C GLU A 170 3.22 -12.39 4.33
N LEU A 171 2.82 -12.58 5.57
CA LEU A 171 3.62 -13.11 6.65
C LEU A 171 2.84 -14.17 7.41
N TYR A 172 3.44 -15.33 7.64
CA TYR A 172 2.89 -16.41 8.41
C TYR A 172 3.87 -16.85 9.49
N VAL A 173 3.40 -16.94 10.74
CA VAL A 173 4.23 -17.29 11.90
C VAL A 173 3.50 -18.33 12.73
N SER A 174 4.19 -19.43 13.06
CA SER A 174 3.65 -20.52 13.87
C SER A 174 3.49 -20.12 15.34
N TYR A 175 2.52 -20.72 16.03
CA TYR A 175 2.31 -20.60 17.49
C TYR A 175 2.13 -19.16 17.99
N LYS A 176 1.60 -18.26 17.16
CA LYS A 176 1.30 -16.87 17.51
C LYS A 176 -0.18 -16.59 17.31
N ASP A 177 -0.71 -15.73 18.16
CA ASP A 177 -2.11 -15.26 18.08
C ASP A 177 -2.20 -13.85 17.46
N TYR A 178 -3.41 -13.34 17.35
CA TYR A 178 -3.67 -12.02 16.76
C TYR A 178 -3.17 -10.89 17.66
N ASN A 179 -3.10 -11.05 18.99
CA ASN A 179 -2.56 -10.05 19.90
C ASN A 179 -1.07 -9.85 19.66
N TRP A 180 -0.33 -10.97 19.54
CA TRP A 180 1.06 -10.92 19.16
C TRP A 180 1.27 -10.28 17.79
N MET A 181 0.38 -10.55 16.83
CA MET A 181 0.45 -9.98 15.48
C MET A 181 0.21 -8.46 15.50
N MET A 182 -0.73 -7.96 16.33
CA MET A 182 -0.91 -6.52 16.53
C MET A 182 0.36 -5.86 17.07
N GLU A 183 0.96 -6.40 18.14
CA GLU A 183 2.20 -5.85 18.71
C GLU A 183 3.37 -5.88 17.71
N MET A 184 3.47 -6.93 16.92
CA MET A 184 4.49 -7.05 15.89
C MET A 184 4.28 -6.00 14.79
N THR A 185 3.05 -5.78 14.37
CA THR A 185 2.68 -4.78 13.36
C THR A 185 2.97 -3.36 13.83
N GLU A 186 2.65 -3.02 15.08
CA GLU A 186 2.98 -1.73 15.69
C GLU A 186 4.49 -1.45 15.61
N LYS A 187 5.30 -2.41 16.08
CA LYS A 187 6.77 -2.29 16.08
C LYS A 187 7.36 -2.23 14.67
N LEU A 188 6.76 -2.94 13.72
CA LEU A 188 7.14 -2.92 12.32
C LEU A 188 6.89 -1.53 11.71
N LEU A 189 5.68 -0.98 11.88
CA LEU A 189 5.31 0.30 11.29
C LEU A 189 6.07 1.46 11.93
N GLU A 190 6.30 1.44 13.26
CA GLU A 190 7.15 2.42 13.95
C GLU A 190 8.57 2.41 13.38
N LYS A 191 9.19 1.21 13.24
CA LYS A 191 10.52 1.10 12.64
C LYS A 191 10.56 1.59 11.20
N VAL A 192 9.58 1.20 10.38
CA VAL A 192 9.50 1.63 8.97
C VAL A 192 9.38 3.14 8.86
N SER A 193 8.59 3.78 9.71
CA SER A 193 8.48 5.23 9.76
C SER A 193 9.83 5.88 10.06
N ILE A 194 10.52 5.44 11.11
CA ILE A 194 11.84 5.97 11.51
C ILE A 194 12.87 5.77 10.39
N ASP A 195 12.97 4.57 9.83
CA ASP A 195 13.98 4.25 8.81
C ASP A 195 13.75 5.01 7.49
N SER A 196 12.50 5.34 7.15
CA SER A 196 12.16 5.98 5.87
C SER A 196 12.04 7.51 5.96
N THR A 197 11.77 8.08 7.14
CA THR A 197 11.54 9.51 7.31
C THR A 197 12.40 10.16 8.40
N GLY A 198 13.02 9.37 9.28
CA GLY A 198 13.80 9.81 10.43
C GLY A 198 13.00 9.99 11.71
N GLU A 199 11.68 9.87 11.67
CA GLU A 199 10.79 10.11 12.84
C GLU A 199 9.54 9.24 12.78
N THR A 200 8.80 9.17 13.91
CA THR A 200 7.51 8.44 13.96
C THR A 200 6.34 9.25 13.42
N LYS A 201 6.44 10.57 13.41
CA LYS A 201 5.37 11.50 12.99
C LYS A 201 5.53 11.86 11.52
N VAL A 202 4.58 11.46 10.69
CA VAL A 202 4.61 11.67 9.25
C VAL A 202 3.43 12.54 8.83
N LYS A 203 3.70 13.58 8.04
CA LYS A 203 2.65 14.40 7.44
C LYS A 203 2.11 13.71 6.18
N VAL A 204 0.82 13.42 6.17
CA VAL A 204 0.09 12.85 5.03
C VAL A 204 -1.07 13.78 4.66
N GLY A 205 -0.95 14.49 3.55
CA GLY A 205 -1.89 15.55 3.21
C GLY A 205 -1.93 16.63 4.30
N ASN A 206 -3.10 16.84 4.90
CA ASN A 206 -3.30 17.79 5.99
C ASN A 206 -3.14 17.18 7.38
N ASN A 207 -2.96 15.86 7.48
CA ASN A 207 -2.92 15.14 8.74
C ASN A 207 -1.47 14.85 9.18
N ASN A 208 -1.21 14.92 10.49
CA ASN A 208 0.00 14.38 11.10
C ASN A 208 -0.35 13.02 11.70
N ILE A 209 0.27 11.97 11.20
CA ILE A 209 0.08 10.59 11.65
C ILE A 209 1.29 10.18 12.49
N ASP A 210 1.05 9.71 13.71
CA ASP A 210 2.11 9.20 14.59
C ASP A 210 2.11 7.67 14.59
N PHE A 211 3.16 7.07 14.03
CA PHE A 211 3.36 5.63 14.00
C PHE A 211 4.03 5.07 15.26
N LYS A 212 4.13 5.87 16.34
CA LYS A 212 4.68 5.40 17.60
C LYS A 212 3.72 4.40 18.28
N ALA A 213 4.22 3.24 18.64
CA ALA A 213 3.48 2.24 19.41
C ALA A 213 3.24 2.70 20.87
N PRO A 214 2.17 2.22 21.55
CA PRO A 214 1.12 1.35 21.07
C PRO A 214 0.00 2.11 20.33
N TYR A 215 -0.73 1.41 19.44
CA TYR A 215 -1.90 1.96 18.75
C TYR A 215 -3.19 1.74 19.55
N GLU A 216 -4.19 2.58 19.32
CA GLU A 216 -5.54 2.40 19.86
C GLU A 216 -6.11 1.05 19.40
N ARG A 217 -6.79 0.34 20.29
CA ARG A 217 -7.56 -0.87 20.02
C ARG A 217 -9.00 -0.61 20.40
N ILE A 218 -9.91 -0.73 19.45
CA ILE A 218 -11.33 -0.47 19.65
C ILE A 218 -12.15 -1.54 18.94
N SER A 219 -13.18 -2.07 19.61
CA SER A 219 -14.08 -3.00 18.97
C SER A 219 -14.96 -2.30 17.93
N ILE A 220 -15.41 -3.06 16.91
CA ILE A 220 -16.29 -2.49 15.87
C ILE A 220 -17.57 -1.89 16.48
N TYR A 221 -18.13 -2.49 17.51
CA TYR A 221 -19.30 -1.99 18.20
C TYR A 221 -19.04 -0.71 18.97
N GLU A 222 -17.92 -0.65 19.69
CA GLU A 222 -17.51 0.58 20.40
C GLU A 222 -17.20 1.72 19.43
N ALA A 223 -16.61 1.43 18.29
CA ALA A 223 -16.35 2.40 17.24
C ALA A 223 -17.66 2.98 16.68
N ILE A 224 -18.63 2.12 16.35
CA ILE A 224 -19.95 2.56 15.87
C ILE A 224 -20.64 3.42 16.93
N LYS A 225 -20.64 2.97 18.17
CA LYS A 225 -21.21 3.75 19.30
C LYS A 225 -20.52 5.09 19.47
N LYS A 226 -19.18 5.13 19.39
CA LYS A 226 -18.37 6.35 19.53
C LYS A 226 -18.74 7.41 18.48
N PHE A 227 -18.90 7.00 17.20
CA PHE A 227 -19.09 7.94 16.10
C PHE A 227 -20.57 8.20 15.73
N THR A 228 -21.48 7.30 16.07
CA THR A 228 -22.92 7.47 15.77
C THR A 228 -23.77 7.81 16.99
N GLY A 229 -23.25 7.55 18.19
CA GLY A 229 -24.02 7.63 19.44
C GLY A 229 -24.97 6.45 19.68
N ILE A 230 -25.00 5.46 18.78
CA ILE A 230 -25.96 4.35 18.79
C ILE A 230 -25.23 3.05 19.14
N ASP A 231 -25.72 2.34 20.16
CA ASP A 231 -25.27 1.00 20.52
C ASP A 231 -26.03 -0.05 19.70
N ILE A 232 -25.32 -0.75 18.84
CA ILE A 232 -25.93 -1.75 17.94
C ILE A 232 -25.63 -3.20 18.36
N SER A 233 -24.93 -3.41 19.49
CA SER A 233 -24.40 -4.72 19.88
C SER A 233 -25.48 -5.80 20.04
N GLU A 234 -26.64 -5.43 20.59
CA GLU A 234 -27.77 -6.34 20.85
C GLU A 234 -28.88 -6.21 19.78
N MET A 235 -28.63 -5.49 18.68
CA MET A 235 -29.66 -5.27 17.68
C MET A 235 -29.87 -6.48 16.75
N GLU A 236 -31.13 -6.86 16.55
CA GLU A 236 -31.52 -7.79 15.50
C GLU A 236 -31.45 -7.13 14.12
N GLU A 237 -31.40 -7.93 13.04
CA GLU A 237 -31.21 -7.44 11.67
C GLU A 237 -32.23 -6.38 11.27
N SER A 238 -33.52 -6.56 11.65
CA SER A 238 -34.57 -5.59 11.32
C SER A 238 -34.35 -4.21 11.95
N MET A 239 -33.83 -4.16 13.17
CA MET A 239 -33.44 -2.91 13.83
C MET A 239 -32.19 -2.29 13.19
N LEU A 240 -31.19 -3.12 12.84
CA LEU A 240 -30.00 -2.64 12.14
C LEU A 240 -30.31 -2.00 10.79
N ARG A 241 -31.25 -2.61 10.03
CA ARG A 241 -31.77 -2.03 8.76
C ARG A 241 -32.38 -0.66 8.97
N LYS A 242 -33.20 -0.52 10.02
CA LYS A 242 -33.78 0.78 10.38
C LYS A 242 -32.70 1.77 10.77
N THR A 243 -31.76 1.39 11.65
CA THR A 243 -30.68 2.22 12.11
C THR A 243 -29.78 2.68 10.95
N ALA A 244 -29.46 1.79 10.00
CA ALA A 244 -28.69 2.14 8.81
C ALA A 244 -29.41 3.23 7.97
N LYS A 245 -30.73 3.09 7.79
CA LYS A 245 -31.54 4.12 7.10
C LYS A 245 -31.57 5.44 7.84
N ASP A 246 -31.76 5.41 9.16
CA ASP A 246 -31.76 6.62 10.01
C ASP A 246 -30.39 7.33 9.97
N LEU A 247 -29.31 6.58 9.80
CA LEU A 247 -27.96 7.09 9.61
C LEU A 247 -27.62 7.48 8.15
N ASN A 248 -28.55 7.33 7.20
CA ASN A 248 -28.33 7.52 5.76
C ASN A 248 -27.19 6.66 5.21
N VAL A 249 -27.11 5.39 5.62
CA VAL A 249 -26.18 4.40 5.09
C VAL A 249 -26.89 3.59 4.02
N GLU A 250 -26.28 3.46 2.85
CA GLU A 250 -26.83 2.66 1.75
C GLU A 250 -26.76 1.17 2.05
N ILE A 251 -27.91 0.51 2.06
CA ILE A 251 -28.07 -0.94 2.22
C ILE A 251 -29.09 -1.46 1.22
N ASP A 252 -28.92 -2.69 0.77
CA ASP A 252 -29.89 -3.41 -0.07
C ASP A 252 -30.52 -4.60 0.67
N ASP A 253 -31.56 -5.19 0.06
CA ASP A 253 -32.34 -6.27 0.68
C ASP A 253 -31.56 -7.60 0.75
N THR A 254 -30.44 -7.74 0.05
CA THR A 254 -29.61 -8.95 0.04
C THR A 254 -28.58 -8.97 1.17
N MET A 255 -28.33 -7.82 1.80
CA MET A 255 -27.35 -7.70 2.89
C MET A 255 -27.88 -8.35 4.17
N GLY A 256 -27.15 -9.32 4.72
CA GLY A 256 -27.38 -9.86 6.06
C GLY A 256 -26.78 -8.98 7.16
N LYS A 257 -27.04 -9.36 8.43
CA LYS A 257 -26.64 -8.63 9.64
C LYS A 257 -25.17 -8.16 9.60
N GLY A 258 -24.23 -9.05 9.29
CA GLY A 258 -22.80 -8.70 9.24
C GLY A 258 -22.48 -7.64 8.19
N LYS A 259 -23.06 -7.73 6.99
CA LYS A 259 -22.83 -6.75 5.92
C LYS A 259 -23.42 -5.38 6.23
N ILE A 260 -24.54 -5.32 6.94
CA ILE A 260 -25.13 -4.06 7.39
C ILE A 260 -24.23 -3.38 8.42
N ILE A 261 -23.68 -4.14 9.38
CA ILE A 261 -22.71 -3.62 10.37
C ILE A 261 -21.47 -3.09 9.66
N ASP A 262 -20.93 -3.84 8.71
CA ASP A 262 -19.79 -3.43 7.88
C ASP A 262 -20.05 -2.12 7.13
N SER A 263 -21.23 -1.98 6.51
CA SER A 263 -21.62 -0.77 5.80
C SER A 263 -21.77 0.45 6.74
N ILE A 264 -22.36 0.26 7.93
CA ILE A 264 -22.46 1.33 8.93
C ILE A 264 -21.04 1.76 9.40
N PHE A 265 -20.19 0.79 9.68
CA PHE A 265 -18.80 1.07 10.10
C PHE A 265 -18.02 1.80 9.03
N GLY A 266 -18.05 1.31 7.79
CA GLY A 266 -17.32 1.89 6.65
C GLY A 266 -17.74 3.35 6.39
N ASP A 267 -19.04 3.63 6.42
CA ASP A 267 -19.56 4.97 6.10
C ASP A 267 -19.40 5.97 7.27
N LYS A 268 -19.64 5.52 8.51
CA LYS A 268 -19.69 6.43 9.69
C LYS A 268 -18.43 6.46 10.55
N CYS A 269 -17.62 5.40 10.51
CA CYS A 269 -16.48 5.27 11.42
C CYS A 269 -15.13 5.39 10.70
N GLU A 270 -14.91 4.67 9.62
CA GLU A 270 -13.59 4.64 8.93
C GLU A 270 -13.05 6.03 8.59
N PRO A 271 -13.83 6.98 8.04
CA PRO A 271 -13.30 8.31 7.70
C PRO A 271 -12.79 9.13 8.90
N ASN A 272 -13.14 8.73 10.13
CA ASN A 272 -12.76 9.43 11.35
C ASN A 272 -11.49 8.88 12.00
N PHE A 273 -10.99 7.72 11.54
CA PHE A 273 -9.73 7.15 12.03
C PHE A 273 -8.55 7.75 11.28
N ILE A 274 -7.94 8.77 11.88
CA ILE A 274 -6.75 9.45 11.32
C ILE A 274 -5.46 8.82 11.83
N GLN A 275 -5.43 8.38 13.10
CA GLN A 275 -4.29 7.73 13.71
C GLN A 275 -4.35 6.20 13.50
N PRO A 276 -3.20 5.51 13.48
CA PRO A 276 -3.16 4.05 13.39
C PRO A 276 -3.98 3.44 14.53
N THR A 277 -4.97 2.64 14.17
CA THR A 277 -5.94 2.05 15.11
C THR A 277 -6.24 0.62 14.70
N PHE A 278 -6.28 -0.30 15.64
CA PHE A 278 -6.77 -1.66 15.42
C PHE A 278 -8.26 -1.72 15.70
N ILE A 279 -9.01 -2.19 14.71
CA ILE A 279 -10.40 -2.57 14.90
C ILE A 279 -10.43 -4.06 15.26
N ILE A 280 -11.02 -4.36 16.41
CA ILE A 280 -11.04 -5.72 16.98
C ILE A 280 -12.48 -6.18 17.22
N ASP A 281 -12.64 -7.43 17.59
CA ASP A 281 -13.93 -8.06 17.98
C ASP A 281 -15.00 -7.91 16.89
N TYR A 282 -14.63 -8.32 15.67
CA TYR A 282 -15.57 -8.37 14.55
C TYR A 282 -16.71 -9.35 14.82
N PRO A 283 -17.95 -9.01 14.45
CA PRO A 283 -19.08 -9.93 14.55
C PRO A 283 -18.81 -11.25 13.83
N LYS A 284 -19.27 -12.36 14.41
CA LYS A 284 -19.13 -13.70 13.84
C LYS A 284 -19.62 -13.78 12.40
N GLU A 285 -20.71 -13.06 12.11
CA GLU A 285 -21.33 -13.01 10.79
C GLU A 285 -20.39 -12.37 9.73
N MET A 286 -19.43 -11.54 10.14
CA MET A 286 -18.43 -10.94 9.27
C MET A 286 -17.18 -11.80 9.12
N SER A 287 -16.99 -12.79 9.98
CA SER A 287 -15.77 -13.57 10.09
C SER A 287 -16.02 -15.08 10.12
N PRO A 288 -16.74 -15.64 9.14
CA PRO A 288 -17.22 -17.04 9.20
C PRO A 288 -16.09 -18.08 9.15
N LEU A 289 -14.88 -17.69 8.71
CA LEU A 289 -13.72 -18.58 8.59
C LEU A 289 -12.72 -18.41 9.74
N THR A 290 -12.94 -17.49 10.65
CA THR A 290 -12.08 -17.31 11.83
C THR A 290 -12.42 -18.31 12.91
N LYS A 291 -11.41 -18.70 13.67
CA LYS A 291 -11.58 -19.53 14.87
C LYS A 291 -12.10 -18.64 16.00
N VAL A 292 -13.13 -19.10 16.71
CA VAL A 292 -13.65 -18.46 17.92
C VAL A 292 -12.75 -18.72 19.10
#